data_59dede75998b552452f08b68fed03896
#
_entry.id   59dede75998b552452f08b68fed03896
#
_cell.length_a   1.000
_cell.length_b   1.000
_cell.length_c   1.000
_cell.angle_alpha   90.00
_cell.angle_beta   90.00
_cell.angle_gamma   90.00
#
_symmetry.space_group_name_H-M   'P 1'
#
loop_
_entity.id
_entity.type
_entity.pdbx_description
1 polymer ?
#
loop_
_entity_poly.entity_id
_entity_poly.type
_entity_poly.pdbx_seq_one_letter_code
_entity_poly.pdbx_strand_id
1 'polypeptide(L)'
;MDKIGCLLFFVEFWGTIFLDFLVFYNIMLEEGGKMKEKFGTTQEWIAIENINENGIVKFSGGKFVKIMKISPINFSLKSNLEKDAILNSYKTFLKTCNFDIQILIQSSKENLDKNIQIIKNNLEKENKEYLNEIAEDYFDFIQKFNSIKNSSSKNFYIIISEEEKNQNENNIFQNLNEKYFKIKECLFRCGNIVQEINSKTEIKELFNVFLNSRIYLN
;
A
#
# COMPACT_ATOMS: atom_id res chain seq x y z
N MET A 1 24.95 -3.95 -17.60
CA MET A 1 23.61 -3.39 -17.44
C MET A 1 23.07 -3.90 -16.14
N ASP A 2 23.11 -3.07 -15.11
CA ASP A 2 22.90 -3.47 -13.73
C ASP A 2 21.43 -3.75 -13.43
N LYS A 3 21.17 -4.81 -12.67
CA LYS A 3 19.83 -5.24 -12.22
C LYS A 3 19.01 -4.12 -11.53
N ILE A 4 19.65 -3.03 -11.14
CA ILE A 4 19.05 -1.85 -10.50
C ILE A 4 18.32 -0.97 -11.50
N GLY A 5 18.82 -0.84 -12.73
CA GLY A 5 18.15 -0.10 -13.81
C GLY A 5 16.83 -0.75 -14.26
N CYS A 6 16.75 -2.07 -14.13
CA CYS A 6 15.56 -2.83 -14.50
C CYS A 6 14.39 -2.63 -13.51
N LEU A 7 14.70 -2.43 -12.20
CA LEU A 7 13.66 -2.24 -11.17
C LEU A 7 13.00 -0.84 -11.26
N LEU A 8 13.77 0.18 -11.65
CA LEU A 8 13.26 1.55 -11.85
C LEU A 8 12.46 1.69 -13.17
N PHE A 9 12.80 0.91 -14.22
CA PHE A 9 12.09 0.92 -15.50
C PHE A 9 10.81 0.10 -15.49
N PHE A 10 10.70 -0.92 -14.62
CA PHE A 10 9.47 -1.73 -14.48
C PHE A 10 8.31 -0.98 -13.83
N VAL A 11 8.58 0.11 -13.14
CA VAL A 11 7.56 0.94 -12.48
C VAL A 11 6.78 1.81 -13.46
N GLU A 12 7.30 2.09 -14.65
CA GLU A 12 6.66 3.01 -15.61
C GLU A 12 5.85 2.36 -16.73
N PHE A 13 5.99 1.07 -17.03
CA PHE A 13 5.55 0.59 -18.34
C PHE A 13 4.50 -0.53 -18.40
N TRP A 14 4.07 -1.17 -17.31
CA TRP A 14 3.03 -2.21 -17.42
C TRP A 14 1.87 -2.03 -16.44
N GLY A 15 0.73 -1.73 -17.11
CA GLY A 15 -0.57 -1.42 -16.47
C GLY A 15 -1.03 -2.44 -15.44
N THR A 16 -1.34 -1.92 -14.41
CA THR A 16 -2.19 -2.00 -13.21
C THR A 16 -3.06 -3.25 -12.96
N ILE A 17 -3.23 -4.18 -13.87
CA ILE A 17 -4.23 -5.26 -13.71
C ILE A 17 -3.59 -6.63 -13.40
N PHE A 18 -2.34 -6.84 -13.81
CA PHE A 18 -1.71 -8.16 -13.71
C PHE A 18 -0.84 -8.33 -12.45
N LEU A 19 -0.29 -7.25 -11.91
CA LEU A 19 0.55 -7.31 -10.71
C LEU A 19 -0.25 -7.52 -9.43
N ASP A 20 -1.43 -6.94 -9.31
CA ASP A 20 -2.28 -7.08 -8.11
C ASP A 20 -2.71 -8.54 -7.90
N PHE A 21 -2.94 -9.26 -9.00
CA PHE A 21 -3.31 -10.68 -8.95
C PHE A 21 -2.09 -11.59 -8.70
N LEU A 22 -0.93 -11.25 -9.23
CA LEU A 22 0.30 -12.05 -9.12
C LEU A 22 0.90 -11.99 -7.72
N VAL A 23 0.75 -10.87 -7.04
CA VAL A 23 1.24 -10.67 -5.68
C VAL A 23 0.41 -11.48 -4.68
N PHE A 24 -0.91 -11.46 -4.82
CA PHE A 24 -1.80 -12.31 -4.03
C PHE A 24 -1.63 -13.80 -4.38
N TYR A 25 -1.39 -14.08 -5.66
CA TYR A 25 -1.15 -15.42 -6.18
C TYR A 25 0.20 -16.00 -5.73
N ASN A 26 1.27 -15.21 -5.61
CA ASN A 26 2.56 -15.67 -5.10
C ASN A 26 2.55 -15.93 -3.58
N ILE A 27 1.77 -15.18 -2.80
CA ILE A 27 1.53 -15.52 -1.38
C ILE A 27 0.87 -16.90 -1.27
N MET A 28 0.07 -17.29 -2.27
CA MET A 28 -0.63 -18.58 -2.34
C MET A 28 0.17 -19.69 -3.02
N LEU A 29 1.16 -19.37 -3.91
CA LEU A 29 1.90 -20.37 -4.68
C LEU A 29 3.17 -20.90 -4.00
N GLU A 30 3.70 -20.27 -2.97
CA GLU A 30 4.85 -20.81 -2.22
C GLU A 30 4.50 -22.07 -1.41
N GLU A 31 3.22 -22.36 -1.21
CA GLU A 31 2.77 -23.68 -0.75
C GLU A 31 2.61 -24.60 -1.96
N GLY A 32 3.69 -25.28 -2.36
CA GLY A 32 3.73 -26.35 -3.38
C GLY A 32 2.86 -27.56 -3.02
N GLY A 33 1.55 -27.40 -2.93
CA GLY A 33 0.58 -28.43 -2.62
C GLY A 33 -0.71 -28.25 -3.40
N LYS A 34 -0.85 -29.04 -4.46
CA LYS A 34 -2.11 -29.47 -5.12
C LYS A 34 -3.33 -28.59 -4.86
N MET A 35 -3.56 -27.59 -5.72
CA MET A 35 -4.86 -26.90 -5.82
C MET A 35 -5.97 -27.89 -6.21
N LYS A 36 -6.58 -28.53 -5.23
CA LYS A 36 -7.77 -29.40 -5.38
C LYS A 36 -8.83 -29.17 -4.32
N GLU A 37 -8.73 -28.16 -3.47
CA GLU A 37 -9.80 -27.84 -2.54
C GLU A 37 -10.72 -26.79 -3.16
N LYS A 38 -11.97 -27.19 -3.43
CA LYS A 38 -13.07 -26.26 -3.72
C LYS A 38 -13.36 -25.52 -2.43
N PHE A 39 -12.93 -24.27 -2.31
CA PHE A 39 -13.36 -23.41 -1.22
C PHE A 39 -14.87 -23.22 -1.27
N GLY A 40 -15.57 -23.55 -0.18
CA GLY A 40 -17.03 -23.44 -0.07
C GLY A 40 -17.51 -21.99 0.01
N THR A 41 -16.69 -21.10 0.59
CA THR A 41 -17.02 -19.70 0.81
C THR A 41 -15.84 -18.78 0.46
N THR A 42 -16.15 -17.51 0.15
CA THR A 42 -15.10 -16.48 -0.08
C THR A 42 -14.19 -16.27 1.16
N GLN A 43 -14.74 -16.49 2.35
CA GLN A 43 -13.99 -16.36 3.60
C GLN A 43 -12.93 -17.45 3.75
N GLU A 44 -13.24 -18.69 3.35
CA GLU A 44 -12.26 -19.79 3.34
C GLU A 44 -11.15 -19.53 2.31
N TRP A 45 -11.50 -18.90 1.18
CA TRP A 45 -10.53 -18.55 0.15
C TRP A 45 -9.55 -17.44 0.59
N ILE A 46 -9.99 -16.46 1.37
CA ILE A 46 -9.13 -15.33 1.82
C ILE A 46 -8.09 -15.79 2.86
N ALA A 47 -8.32 -16.90 3.53
CA ALA A 47 -7.41 -17.52 4.50
C ALA A 47 -6.89 -16.59 5.63
N ILE A 48 -7.56 -15.47 5.93
CA ILE A 48 -7.23 -14.59 7.06
C ILE A 48 -7.89 -15.12 8.32
N GLU A 49 -7.08 -15.53 9.30
CA GLU A 49 -7.59 -16.01 10.60
C GLU A 49 -7.86 -14.85 11.55
N ASN A 50 -6.90 -13.96 11.71
CA ASN A 50 -7.01 -12.88 12.67
C ASN A 50 -6.20 -11.64 12.26
N ILE A 51 -6.64 -10.47 12.72
CA ILE A 51 -5.90 -9.21 12.63
C ILE A 51 -5.70 -8.71 14.06
N ASN A 52 -4.44 -8.64 14.49
CA ASN A 52 -4.06 -8.19 15.82
C ASN A 52 -4.22 -6.66 15.95
N GLU A 53 -4.27 -6.16 17.18
CA GLU A 53 -4.30 -4.73 17.50
C GLU A 53 -3.03 -3.98 17.04
N ASN A 54 -1.91 -4.69 16.91
CA ASN A 54 -0.64 -4.16 16.38
C ASN A 54 -0.55 -4.17 14.83
N GLY A 55 -1.65 -4.40 14.14
CA GLY A 55 -1.66 -4.40 12.67
C GLY A 55 -0.99 -5.61 12.03
N ILE A 56 -0.79 -6.70 12.76
CA ILE A 56 -0.25 -7.95 12.24
C ILE A 56 -1.41 -8.84 11.81
N VAL A 57 -1.35 -9.35 10.59
CA VAL A 57 -2.35 -10.25 10.00
C VAL A 57 -1.84 -11.68 10.12
N LYS A 58 -2.62 -12.54 10.73
CA LYS A 58 -2.38 -13.99 10.80
C LYS A 58 -3.18 -14.68 9.70
N PHE A 59 -2.51 -15.46 8.87
CA PHE A 59 -3.11 -16.29 7.84
C PHE A 59 -3.19 -17.74 8.30
N SER A 60 -4.16 -18.48 7.74
CA SER A 60 -4.22 -19.94 7.87
C SER A 60 -2.93 -20.55 7.32
N GLY A 61 -2.36 -21.49 8.08
CA GLY A 61 -1.03 -22.03 7.76
C GLY A 61 0.10 -21.43 8.59
N GLY A 62 -0.21 -20.55 9.58
CA GLY A 62 0.79 -20.02 10.52
C GLY A 62 1.70 -18.95 9.94
N LYS A 63 1.28 -18.24 8.90
CA LYS A 63 2.01 -17.10 8.33
C LYS A 63 1.53 -15.78 8.94
N PHE A 64 2.47 -15.00 9.45
CA PHE A 64 2.21 -13.66 10.02
C PHE A 64 2.76 -12.60 9.08
N VAL A 65 1.96 -11.58 8.83
CA VAL A 65 2.26 -10.52 7.86
C VAL A 65 2.07 -9.15 8.50
N LYS A 66 3.04 -8.25 8.27
CA LYS A 66 2.96 -6.85 8.65
C LYS A 66 3.05 -5.96 7.41
N ILE A 67 2.14 -5.01 7.30
CA ILE A 67 2.00 -4.10 6.16
C ILE A 67 2.39 -2.69 6.62
N MET A 68 3.19 -2.01 5.80
CA MET A 68 3.63 -0.63 6.04
C MET A 68 3.29 0.22 4.83
N LYS A 69 2.79 1.43 5.05
CA LYS A 69 2.58 2.43 4.00
C LYS A 69 3.81 3.30 3.84
N ILE A 70 4.22 3.54 2.59
CA ILE A 70 5.39 4.34 2.25
C ILE A 70 4.93 5.62 1.55
N SER A 71 5.41 6.76 2.03
CA SER A 71 5.24 8.03 1.31
C SER A 71 6.34 8.17 0.27
N PRO A 72 6.00 8.27 -1.03
CA PRO A 72 7.00 8.41 -2.08
C PRO A 72 7.66 9.79 -2.02
N ILE A 73 8.89 9.86 -2.56
CA ILE A 73 9.59 11.13 -2.81
C ILE A 73 9.52 11.48 -4.28
N ASN A 74 9.50 12.76 -4.61
CA ASN A 74 9.63 13.18 -5.99
C ASN A 74 11.12 13.20 -6.39
N PHE A 75 11.59 12.04 -6.86
CA PHE A 75 12.98 11.86 -7.26
C PHE A 75 13.37 12.76 -8.44
N SER A 76 12.46 13.05 -9.36
CA SER A 76 12.74 13.87 -10.55
C SER A 76 13.11 15.30 -10.22
N LEU A 77 12.55 15.86 -9.13
CA LEU A 77 12.82 17.23 -8.68
C LEU A 77 14.11 17.37 -7.87
N LYS A 78 14.83 16.28 -7.61
CA LYS A 78 16.07 16.29 -6.86
C LYS A 78 17.25 16.69 -7.73
N SER A 79 18.23 17.37 -7.14
CA SER A 79 19.52 17.65 -7.78
C SER A 79 20.30 16.35 -8.02
N ASN A 80 21.28 16.37 -8.92
CA ASN A 80 22.08 15.17 -9.22
C ASN A 80 22.81 14.64 -7.97
N LEU A 81 23.34 15.55 -7.13
CA LEU A 81 23.99 15.15 -5.87
C LEU A 81 23.04 14.47 -4.90
N GLU A 82 21.81 15.00 -4.74
CA GLU A 82 20.77 14.37 -3.92
C GLU A 82 20.34 13.02 -4.49
N LYS A 83 20.19 12.91 -5.81
CA LYS A 83 19.85 11.64 -6.48
C LYS A 83 20.90 10.56 -6.19
N ASP A 84 22.18 10.90 -6.28
CA ASP A 84 23.27 9.97 -5.99
C ASP A 84 23.27 9.56 -4.50
N ALA A 85 23.03 10.49 -3.59
CA ALA A 85 22.92 10.21 -2.17
C ALA A 85 21.73 9.27 -1.85
N ILE A 86 20.57 9.51 -2.45
CA ILE A 86 19.38 8.66 -2.31
C ILE A 86 19.66 7.25 -2.85
N LEU A 87 20.26 7.13 -4.04
CA LEU A 87 20.59 5.84 -4.65
C LEU A 87 21.59 5.05 -3.79
N ASN A 88 22.60 5.71 -3.21
CA ASN A 88 23.54 5.07 -2.31
C ASN A 88 22.88 4.59 -1.01
N SER A 89 21.98 5.40 -0.45
CA SER A 89 21.17 5.02 0.71
C SER A 89 20.26 3.83 0.39
N TYR A 90 19.65 3.80 -0.78
CA TYR A 90 18.83 2.69 -1.24
C TYR A 90 19.63 1.39 -1.46
N LYS A 91 20.84 1.51 -2.02
CA LYS A 91 21.77 0.35 -2.10
C LYS A 91 22.09 -0.21 -0.71
N THR A 92 22.29 0.68 0.27
CA THR A 92 22.53 0.29 1.67
C THR A 92 21.31 -0.41 2.26
N PHE A 93 20.10 0.12 2.01
CA PHE A 93 18.84 -0.52 2.39
C PHE A 93 18.75 -1.96 1.89
N LEU A 94 18.95 -2.18 0.58
CA LEU A 94 18.90 -3.51 -0.02
C LEU A 94 19.96 -4.48 0.54
N LYS A 95 21.14 -3.98 0.92
CA LYS A 95 22.19 -4.79 1.57
C LYS A 95 21.88 -5.13 3.03
N THR A 96 21.18 -4.25 3.72
CA THR A 96 20.84 -4.41 5.14
C THR A 96 19.66 -5.35 5.34
N CYS A 97 18.73 -5.40 4.39
CA CYS A 97 17.59 -6.28 4.42
C CYS A 97 18.00 -7.68 3.96
N ASN A 98 18.29 -8.55 4.93
CA ASN A 98 18.62 -9.96 4.74
C ASN A 98 17.38 -10.88 4.88
N PHE A 99 16.21 -10.35 4.64
CA PHE A 99 14.92 -11.03 4.71
C PHE A 99 14.06 -10.63 3.51
N ASP A 100 13.03 -11.41 3.24
CA ASP A 100 12.14 -11.18 2.11
C ASP A 100 11.27 -9.95 2.31
N ILE A 101 11.21 -9.12 1.28
CA ILE A 101 10.43 -7.89 1.23
C ILE A 101 9.57 -7.95 -0.03
N GLN A 102 8.29 -7.67 0.14
CA GLN A 102 7.37 -7.49 -0.96
C GLN A 102 7.00 -6.02 -1.09
N ILE A 103 7.09 -5.47 -2.29
CA ILE A 103 6.68 -4.11 -2.60
C ILE A 103 5.38 -4.18 -3.37
N LEU A 104 4.36 -3.49 -2.86
CA LEU A 104 3.05 -3.42 -3.45
C LEU A 104 2.74 -1.98 -3.84
N ILE A 105 2.35 -1.78 -5.09
CA ILE A 105 1.90 -0.49 -5.61
C ILE A 105 0.43 -0.64 -5.98
N GLN A 106 -0.41 0.13 -5.30
CA GLN A 106 -1.85 0.13 -5.54
C GLN A 106 -2.27 1.43 -6.20
N SER A 107 -2.94 1.34 -7.34
CA SER A 107 -3.65 2.47 -7.93
C SER A 107 -5.07 2.50 -7.42
N SER A 108 -5.50 3.64 -6.90
CA SER A 108 -6.88 3.88 -6.48
C SER A 108 -7.41 5.13 -7.15
N LYS A 109 -8.70 5.18 -7.46
CA LYS A 109 -9.32 6.45 -7.84
C LYS A 109 -9.18 7.44 -6.69
N GLU A 110 -8.80 8.65 -7.03
CA GLU A 110 -8.71 9.72 -6.04
C GLU A 110 -10.12 10.05 -5.53
N ASN A 111 -10.34 9.84 -4.24
CA ASN A 111 -11.61 10.15 -3.62
C ASN A 111 -11.60 11.62 -3.18
N LEU A 112 -12.21 12.49 -3.99
CA LEU A 112 -12.35 13.90 -3.71
C LEU A 112 -13.56 14.23 -2.79
N ASP A 113 -14.36 13.23 -2.41
CA ASP A 113 -15.53 13.44 -1.54
C ASP A 113 -15.14 14.03 -0.18
N LYS A 114 -13.98 13.66 0.35
CA LYS A 114 -13.46 14.25 1.59
C LYS A 114 -13.17 15.75 1.44
N ASN A 115 -12.61 16.15 0.30
CA ASN A 115 -12.31 17.56 0.02
C ASN A 115 -13.61 18.35 -0.18
N ILE A 116 -14.57 17.77 -0.90
CA ILE A 116 -15.92 18.36 -1.07
C ILE A 116 -16.58 18.55 0.30
N GLN A 117 -16.48 17.56 1.19
CA GLN A 117 -17.08 17.64 2.52
C GLN A 117 -16.44 18.71 3.41
N ILE A 118 -15.10 18.87 3.33
CA ILE A 118 -14.39 19.95 4.04
C ILE A 118 -14.87 21.32 3.55
N ILE A 119 -15.02 21.50 2.23
CA ILE A 119 -15.50 22.76 1.66
C ILE A 119 -16.94 23.03 2.09
N LYS A 120 -17.84 22.03 2.03
CA LYS A 120 -19.21 22.16 2.51
C LYS A 120 -19.29 22.60 3.97
N ASN A 121 -18.52 21.96 4.85
CA ASN A 121 -18.47 22.30 6.27
C ASN A 121 -17.93 23.72 6.51
N ASN A 122 -17.04 24.21 5.67
CA ASN A 122 -16.53 25.58 5.78
C ASN A 122 -17.55 26.61 5.27
N LEU A 123 -18.29 26.29 4.20
CA LEU A 123 -19.37 27.14 3.69
C LEU A 123 -20.48 27.34 4.71
N GLU A 124 -20.89 26.28 5.40
CA GLU A 124 -21.90 26.35 6.48
C GLU A 124 -21.47 27.27 7.62
N LYS A 125 -20.17 27.37 7.90
CA LYS A 125 -19.64 28.27 8.95
C LYS A 125 -19.59 29.72 8.52
N GLU A 126 -19.33 30.00 7.25
CA GLU A 126 -19.15 31.36 6.73
C GLU A 126 -20.47 32.06 6.40
N ASN A 127 -21.55 31.32 6.11
CA ASN A 127 -22.93 31.77 5.86
C ASN A 127 -23.06 32.96 4.88
N LYS A 128 -22.26 32.99 3.81
CA LYS A 128 -22.23 34.02 2.78
C LYS A 128 -22.81 33.49 1.48
N GLU A 129 -23.93 34.04 1.03
CA GLU A 129 -24.71 33.57 -0.12
C GLU A 129 -23.91 33.51 -1.44
N TYR A 130 -23.03 34.47 -1.70
CA TYR A 130 -22.18 34.48 -2.89
C TYR A 130 -21.12 33.36 -2.92
N LEU A 131 -20.73 32.82 -1.77
CA LEU A 131 -19.81 31.69 -1.71
C LEU A 131 -20.49 30.38 -2.10
N ASN A 132 -21.78 30.26 -1.90
CA ASN A 132 -22.55 29.08 -2.25
C ASN A 132 -22.56 28.84 -3.77
N GLU A 133 -22.82 29.93 -4.55
CA GLU A 133 -22.84 29.87 -6.01
C GLU A 133 -21.45 29.40 -6.57
N ILE A 134 -20.36 30.02 -6.07
CA ILE A 134 -19.00 29.62 -6.47
C ILE A 134 -18.70 28.18 -6.09
N ALA A 135 -19.20 27.74 -4.94
CA ALA A 135 -18.97 26.39 -4.47
C ALA A 135 -19.75 25.34 -5.28
N GLU A 136 -20.96 25.63 -5.71
CA GLU A 136 -21.73 24.75 -6.59
C GLU A 136 -21.03 24.58 -7.95
N ASP A 137 -20.57 25.66 -8.56
CA ASP A 137 -19.78 25.61 -9.79
C ASP A 137 -18.50 24.77 -9.61
N TYR A 138 -17.83 24.90 -8.46
CA TYR A 138 -16.64 24.13 -8.14
C TYR A 138 -16.96 22.63 -7.95
N PHE A 139 -18.07 22.28 -7.30
CA PHE A 139 -18.50 20.90 -7.14
C PHE A 139 -18.83 20.24 -8.48
N ASP A 140 -19.54 20.96 -9.35
CA ASP A 140 -19.84 20.50 -10.70
C ASP A 140 -18.56 20.30 -11.52
N PHE A 141 -17.60 21.22 -11.41
CA PHE A 141 -16.30 21.08 -12.05
C PHE A 141 -15.57 19.83 -11.56
N ILE A 142 -15.51 19.59 -10.25
CA ILE A 142 -14.84 18.40 -9.68
C ILE A 142 -15.52 17.11 -10.15
N GLN A 143 -16.86 17.06 -10.16
CA GLN A 143 -17.57 15.88 -10.63
C GLN A 143 -17.32 15.59 -12.11
N LYS A 144 -17.34 16.61 -12.96
CA LYS A 144 -16.99 16.50 -14.38
C LYS A 144 -15.53 16.10 -14.57
N PHE A 145 -14.61 16.69 -13.79
CA PHE A 145 -13.20 16.37 -13.85
C PHE A 145 -12.91 14.92 -13.45
N ASN A 146 -13.55 14.43 -12.38
CA ASN A 146 -13.43 13.03 -11.95
C ASN A 146 -13.98 12.02 -12.95
N SER A 147 -15.05 12.37 -13.67
CA SER A 147 -15.65 11.51 -14.69
C SER A 147 -14.80 11.44 -15.97
N ILE A 148 -14.11 12.54 -16.33
CA ILE A 148 -13.32 12.65 -17.57
C ILE A 148 -11.89 12.17 -17.35
N LYS A 149 -11.24 12.60 -16.28
CA LYS A 149 -9.92 12.15 -15.90
C LYS A 149 -10.07 11.03 -14.86
N ASN A 150 -9.73 9.81 -15.23
CA ASN A 150 -9.47 8.73 -14.28
C ASN A 150 -8.24 9.08 -13.44
N SER A 151 -8.37 10.11 -12.58
CA SER A 151 -7.30 10.52 -11.68
C SER A 151 -7.02 9.37 -10.71
N SER A 152 -5.88 8.72 -10.89
CA SER A 152 -5.47 7.64 -10.02
C SER A 152 -4.35 8.10 -9.08
N SER A 153 -4.56 7.96 -7.79
CA SER A 153 -3.50 8.07 -6.80
C SER A 153 -2.81 6.73 -6.63
N LYS A 154 -1.49 6.74 -6.49
CA LYS A 154 -0.72 5.53 -6.21
C LYS A 154 -0.35 5.47 -4.73
N ASN A 155 -0.71 4.39 -4.08
CA ASN A 155 -0.29 4.07 -2.73
C ASN A 155 0.81 3.01 -2.80
N PHE A 156 1.85 3.19 -1.98
CA PHE A 156 3.01 2.30 -1.93
C PHE A 156 3.04 1.60 -0.58
N TYR A 157 3.22 0.28 -0.60
CA TYR A 157 3.28 -0.53 0.60
C TYR A 157 4.51 -1.44 0.55
N ILE A 158 5.07 -1.70 1.72
CA ILE A 158 6.02 -2.79 1.93
C ILE A 158 5.38 -3.79 2.85
N ILE A 159 5.51 -5.05 2.48
CA ILE A 159 4.95 -6.18 3.20
C ILE A 159 6.10 -7.08 3.61
N ILE A 160 6.13 -7.47 4.87
CA ILE A 160 7.06 -8.43 5.44
C ILE A 160 6.29 -9.57 6.08
N SER A 161 6.88 -10.76 6.07
CA SER A 161 6.26 -11.94 6.65
C SER A 161 7.21 -12.74 7.53
N GLU A 162 6.62 -13.52 8.43
CA GLU A 162 7.25 -14.55 9.25
C GLU A 162 6.36 -15.78 9.31
N GLU A 163 6.96 -16.96 9.40
CA GLU A 163 6.27 -18.24 9.53
C GLU A 163 6.39 -18.79 10.95
N GLU A 164 5.34 -19.45 11.41
CA GLU A 164 5.28 -20.12 12.71
C GLU A 164 6.08 -21.46 12.67
N LYS A 165 7.40 -21.38 12.47
CA LYS A 165 8.28 -22.55 12.52
C LYS A 165 8.72 -22.81 13.95
N ASN A 166 7.88 -23.49 14.77
CA ASN A 166 8.17 -23.84 16.18
C ASN A 166 8.55 -22.65 17.08
N GLN A 167 8.08 -21.45 16.75
CA GLN A 167 8.30 -20.22 17.53
C GLN A 167 7.00 -19.78 18.22
N ASN A 168 7.14 -19.19 19.41
CA ASN A 168 6.00 -18.56 20.08
C ASN A 168 5.58 -17.29 19.32
N GLU A 169 4.29 -17.01 19.25
CA GLU A 169 3.72 -15.82 18.60
C GLU A 169 4.41 -14.53 19.05
N ASN A 170 4.79 -14.40 20.32
CA ASN A 170 5.51 -13.24 20.84
C ASN A 170 6.87 -13.01 20.17
N ASN A 171 7.61 -14.09 19.87
CA ASN A 171 8.89 -13.99 19.18
C ASN A 171 8.70 -13.57 17.72
N ILE A 172 7.63 -14.06 17.07
CA ILE A 172 7.27 -13.68 15.70
C ILE A 172 6.94 -12.18 15.63
N PHE A 173 6.16 -11.68 16.60
CA PHE A 173 5.84 -10.26 16.68
C PHE A 173 7.07 -9.39 16.91
N GLN A 174 7.99 -9.85 17.76
CA GLN A 174 9.25 -9.17 17.99
C GLN A 174 10.10 -9.12 16.70
N ASN A 175 10.26 -10.25 16.00
CA ASN A 175 10.99 -10.34 14.74
C ASN A 175 10.40 -9.42 13.66
N LEU A 176 9.07 -9.39 13.52
CA LEU A 176 8.40 -8.50 12.57
C LEU A 176 8.62 -7.02 12.94
N ASN A 177 8.62 -6.67 14.22
CA ASN A 177 8.89 -5.32 14.68
C ASN A 177 10.36 -4.92 14.42
N GLU A 178 11.31 -5.81 14.66
CA GLU A 178 12.72 -5.56 14.35
C GLU A 178 12.93 -5.31 12.84
N LYS A 179 12.32 -6.14 11.98
CA LYS A 179 12.33 -5.93 10.53
C LYS A 179 11.72 -4.58 10.15
N TYR A 180 10.58 -4.24 10.75
CA TYR A 180 9.93 -2.95 10.54
C TYR A 180 10.84 -1.77 10.87
N PHE A 181 11.50 -1.78 12.03
CA PHE A 181 12.40 -0.71 12.44
C PHE A 181 13.61 -0.59 11.51
N LYS A 182 14.18 -1.71 11.06
CA LYS A 182 15.26 -1.71 10.06
C LYS A 182 14.84 -1.05 8.76
N ILE A 183 13.66 -1.41 8.23
CA ILE A 183 13.11 -0.83 7.00
C ILE A 183 12.88 0.67 7.19
N LYS A 184 12.24 1.05 8.29
CA LYS A 184 11.91 2.44 8.60
C LYS A 184 13.16 3.31 8.65
N GLU A 185 14.20 2.88 9.36
CA GLU A 185 15.45 3.62 9.48
C GLU A 185 16.16 3.76 8.13
N CYS A 186 16.27 2.68 7.37
CA CYS A 186 16.95 2.69 6.08
C CYS A 186 16.22 3.56 5.06
N LEU A 187 14.89 3.46 4.96
CA LEU A 187 14.10 4.26 4.03
C LEU A 187 14.01 5.72 4.44
N PHE A 188 14.05 6.01 5.73
CA PHE A 188 14.15 7.39 6.21
C PHE A 188 15.42 8.09 5.69
N ARG A 189 16.54 7.39 5.61
CA ARG A 189 17.78 7.90 4.99
C ARG A 189 17.63 8.15 3.49
N CYS A 190 16.72 7.45 2.83
CA CYS A 190 16.36 7.72 1.43
C CYS A 190 15.39 8.90 1.28
N GLY A 191 14.90 9.47 2.37
CA GLY A 191 13.90 10.55 2.37
C GLY A 191 12.45 10.05 2.34
N ASN A 192 12.20 8.74 2.42
CA ASN A 192 10.87 8.17 2.47
C ASN A 192 10.35 8.10 3.90
N ILE A 193 9.07 8.40 4.10
CA ILE A 193 8.39 8.23 5.38
C ILE A 193 7.68 6.88 5.38
N VAL A 194 7.99 6.05 6.38
CA VAL A 194 7.35 4.76 6.59
C VAL A 194 6.33 4.89 7.72
N GLN A 195 5.06 4.63 7.40
CA GLN A 195 3.95 4.64 8.33
C GLN A 195 3.50 3.22 8.63
N GLU A 196 3.37 2.92 9.90
CA GLU A 196 2.83 1.65 10.37
C GLU A 196 1.31 1.67 10.28
N ILE A 197 0.74 0.57 9.79
CA ILE A 197 -0.71 0.38 9.77
C ILE A 197 -1.07 -0.46 11.00
N ASN A 198 -1.51 0.20 12.08
CA ASN A 198 -1.81 -0.45 13.36
C ASN A 198 -3.31 -0.68 13.56
N SER A 199 -4.15 -0.06 12.74
CA SER A 199 -5.60 -0.15 12.88
C SER A 199 -6.16 -1.36 12.14
N LYS A 200 -6.92 -2.19 12.85
CA LYS A 200 -7.70 -3.29 12.25
C LYS A 200 -8.66 -2.80 11.15
N THR A 201 -9.19 -1.59 11.30
CA THR A 201 -10.09 -0.96 10.33
C THR A 201 -9.34 -0.58 9.05
N GLU A 202 -8.16 0.03 9.16
CA GLU A 202 -7.34 0.39 7.99
C GLU A 202 -6.89 -0.85 7.20
N ILE A 203 -6.52 -1.93 7.90
CA ILE A 203 -6.15 -3.19 7.25
C ILE A 203 -7.35 -3.79 6.52
N LYS A 204 -8.53 -3.78 7.14
CA LYS A 204 -9.75 -4.26 6.48
C LYS A 204 -10.12 -3.43 5.25
N GLU A 205 -9.98 -2.10 5.33
CA GLU A 205 -10.20 -1.20 4.19
C GLU A 205 -9.21 -1.50 3.07
N LEU A 206 -7.93 -1.72 3.41
CA LEU A 206 -6.90 -2.07 2.45
C LEU A 206 -7.26 -3.37 1.71
N PHE A 207 -7.60 -4.43 2.43
CA PHE A 207 -8.04 -5.70 1.83
C PHE A 207 -9.32 -5.53 1.00
N ASN A 208 -10.26 -4.73 1.49
CA ASN A 208 -11.51 -4.47 0.76
C ASN A 208 -11.23 -3.79 -0.59
N VAL A 209 -10.33 -2.82 -0.62
CA VAL A 209 -9.93 -2.17 -1.88
C VAL A 209 -9.23 -3.16 -2.82
N PHE A 210 -8.37 -4.06 -2.31
CA PHE A 210 -7.73 -5.09 -3.14
C PHE A 210 -8.73 -6.08 -3.73
N LEU A 211 -9.66 -6.55 -2.94
CA LEU A 211 -10.64 -7.55 -3.37
C LEU A 211 -11.69 -6.97 -4.32
N ASN A 212 -12.01 -5.69 -4.18
CA ASN A 212 -13.03 -4.98 -4.95
C ASN A 212 -12.44 -4.03 -6.02
N SER A 213 -11.17 -4.19 -6.38
CA SER A 213 -10.49 -3.29 -7.34
C SER A 213 -11.22 -3.13 -8.67
N ARG A 214 -11.97 -4.14 -9.13
CA ARG A 214 -12.78 -4.07 -10.35
C ARG A 214 -13.97 -3.11 -10.26
N ILE A 215 -14.49 -2.83 -9.08
CA ILE A 215 -15.65 -1.93 -8.89
C ILE A 215 -15.22 -0.48 -9.05
N TYR A 216 -13.96 -0.18 -8.81
CA TYR A 216 -13.41 1.19 -8.85
C TYR A 216 -12.75 1.56 -10.17
N LEU A 217 -12.71 0.64 -11.15
CA LEU A 217 -12.08 0.86 -12.47
C LEU A 217 -13.09 1.10 -13.60
N ASN A 218 -14.41 1.07 -13.30
CA ASN A 218 -15.49 1.34 -14.27
C ASN A 218 -16.06 2.73 -14.08
#